data_a159b175e3307254ff1a9e153caadad6
#
_entry.id   a159b175e3307254ff1a9e153caadad6
#
_cell.length_a   1.000
_cell.length_b   1.000
_cell.length_c   1.000
_cell.angle_alpha   90.00
_cell.angle_beta   90.00
_cell.angle_gamma   90.00
#
_symmetry.space_group_name_H-M   'P 1'
#
loop_
_entity.id
_entity.type
_entity.pdbx_description
1 polymer ?
#
loop_
_entity_poly.entity_id
_entity_poly.type
_entity_poly.pdbx_seq_one_letter_code
_entity_poly.pdbx_strand_id
1 'polypeptide(L)'
;MSSMKATAVAHPMQGLVKYHGLKDEKLRLPFHDSISVATAPITTTTTIEFGESDQDSAVIDGKKAGGRSFERVLSVVDRVREMASIEEHFRIVSVSDFESGIGLGASASGFAALATAACTAAGLKLDTDRVSAIARLGAGSASRSVAGGFARWYKGSGDDDSIARCIAGPEDLQMGIVVAIVKTVKQTEDAHAEVLHSPLFQGRLAYLDGALDEMEKAIRAGDVDGIGRIAERDTLVLHAVTMTGPGGMLLWKPDTLKVIEEVRAMRKNGLNAYFSIDTGATVYINSPEGESAEVEKRIREIGIETIRCSVGGPSRIIGRHLF
;
A
#
# COMPACT_ATOMS: atom_id res chain seq x y z
N MET A 1 -11.15 30.21 -17.52
CA MET A 1 -10.15 29.13 -17.50
C MET A 1 -10.64 28.09 -16.51
N SER A 2 -10.66 26.81 -16.86
CA SER A 2 -10.97 25.75 -15.90
C SER A 2 -9.89 25.78 -14.80
N SER A 3 -10.29 25.77 -13.54
CA SER A 3 -9.32 25.72 -12.42
C SER A 3 -8.47 24.46 -12.56
N MET A 4 -7.13 24.63 -12.63
CA MET A 4 -6.19 23.50 -12.62
C MET A 4 -6.03 22.94 -11.20
N LYS A 5 -7.14 22.65 -10.54
CA LYS A 5 -7.25 22.15 -9.18
C LYS A 5 -8.12 20.91 -9.11
N ALA A 6 -7.63 19.90 -8.41
CA ALA A 6 -8.41 18.68 -8.16
C ALA A 6 -8.07 18.09 -6.79
N THR A 7 -8.99 17.30 -6.27
CA THR A 7 -8.84 16.54 -5.03
C THR A 7 -9.21 15.11 -5.26
N ALA A 8 -8.34 14.21 -4.79
CA ALA A 8 -8.62 12.79 -4.79
C ALA A 8 -8.48 12.18 -3.40
N VAL A 9 -9.13 11.04 -3.22
CA VAL A 9 -9.02 10.20 -2.04
C VAL A 9 -8.59 8.80 -2.46
N ALA A 10 -7.73 8.16 -1.66
CA ALA A 10 -7.33 6.78 -1.85
C ALA A 10 -7.19 6.05 -0.51
N HIS A 11 -7.44 4.75 -0.53
CA HIS A 11 -7.22 3.87 0.60
C HIS A 11 -5.76 3.41 0.65
N PRO A 12 -5.17 3.24 1.84
CA PRO A 12 -3.94 2.46 1.97
C PRO A 12 -4.20 0.98 1.63
N MET A 13 -3.13 0.19 1.61
CA MET A 13 -3.24 -1.22 1.28
C MET A 13 -2.35 -2.07 2.19
N GLN A 14 -2.73 -3.33 2.39
CA GLN A 14 -1.85 -4.37 2.93
C GLN A 14 -1.37 -5.28 1.80
N GLY A 15 -0.09 -5.69 1.83
CA GLY A 15 0.42 -6.71 0.93
C GLY A 15 -0.06 -8.10 1.32
N LEU A 16 -0.59 -8.87 0.36
CA LEU A 16 -0.95 -10.29 0.54
C LEU A 16 0.16 -11.20 0.02
N VAL A 17 0.61 -11.00 -1.24
CA VAL A 17 1.91 -11.47 -1.75
C VAL A 17 2.75 -10.22 -2.01
N LYS A 18 3.73 -10.00 -1.14
CA LYS A 18 4.40 -8.71 -0.98
C LYS A 18 5.55 -8.53 -1.96
N TYR A 19 5.68 -7.34 -2.57
CA TYR A 19 6.89 -7.01 -3.28
C TYR A 19 8.00 -6.62 -2.29
N HIS A 20 9.23 -6.97 -2.62
CA HIS A 20 10.40 -6.58 -1.85
C HIS A 20 11.62 -6.52 -2.75
N GLY A 21 12.37 -5.41 -2.65
CA GLY A 21 13.47 -5.09 -3.56
C GLY A 21 13.00 -4.39 -4.83
N LEU A 22 13.82 -3.46 -5.30
CA LEU A 22 13.62 -2.72 -6.55
C LEU A 22 14.75 -3.07 -7.52
N LYS A 23 14.39 -3.42 -8.76
CA LYS A 23 15.31 -3.62 -9.88
C LYS A 23 15.79 -2.28 -10.46
N ASP A 24 14.89 -1.29 -10.45
CA ASP A 24 15.16 0.09 -10.85
C ASP A 24 14.58 1.03 -9.79
N GLU A 25 15.44 1.77 -9.10
CA GLU A 25 15.03 2.68 -8.04
C GLU A 25 14.39 3.96 -8.58
N LYS A 26 14.82 4.45 -9.74
CA LYS A 26 14.29 5.68 -10.34
C LYS A 26 12.86 5.49 -10.83
N LEU A 27 12.62 4.41 -11.55
CA LEU A 27 11.30 4.03 -12.04
C LEU A 27 10.51 3.19 -11.03
N ARG A 28 11.12 2.82 -9.90
CA ARG A 28 10.57 1.93 -8.86
C ARG A 28 10.03 0.61 -9.41
N LEU A 29 10.77 0.02 -10.37
CA LEU A 29 10.41 -1.28 -10.92
C LEU A 29 10.78 -2.41 -9.96
N PRO A 30 9.86 -3.32 -9.64
CA PRO A 30 10.12 -4.43 -8.74
C PRO A 30 10.75 -5.61 -9.49
N PHE A 31 11.34 -6.56 -8.75
CA PHE A 31 11.85 -7.81 -9.31
C PHE A 31 10.75 -8.77 -9.74
N HIS A 32 9.57 -8.68 -9.13
CA HIS A 32 8.46 -9.62 -9.32
C HIS A 32 7.11 -8.92 -9.11
N ASP A 33 6.05 -9.55 -9.55
CA ASP A 33 4.68 -9.12 -9.29
C ASP A 33 4.35 -9.18 -7.81
N SER A 34 3.26 -8.53 -7.43
CA SER A 34 2.75 -8.57 -6.05
C SER A 34 1.24 -8.37 -6.02
N ILE A 35 0.59 -8.88 -4.97
CA ILE A 35 -0.86 -8.73 -4.76
C ILE A 35 -1.11 -8.10 -3.40
N SER A 36 -2.09 -7.20 -3.33
CA SER A 36 -2.51 -6.51 -2.11
C SER A 36 -4.01 -6.37 -2.05
N VAL A 37 -4.53 -5.99 -0.88
CA VAL A 37 -5.90 -5.53 -0.70
C VAL A 37 -5.91 -4.10 -0.16
N ALA A 38 -6.77 -3.23 -0.72
CA ALA A 38 -7.00 -1.89 -0.20
C ALA A 38 -7.83 -1.96 1.10
N THR A 39 -7.53 -1.08 2.07
CA THR A 39 -8.11 -1.13 3.42
C THR A 39 -8.99 0.09 3.70
N ALA A 40 -10.31 -0.08 3.64
CA ALA A 40 -11.30 0.91 4.02
C ALA A 40 -11.71 0.72 5.50
N PRO A 41 -12.18 1.79 6.22
CA PRO A 41 -12.52 3.12 5.72
C PRO A 41 -11.36 4.12 5.71
N ILE A 42 -10.19 3.78 6.24
CA ILE A 42 -9.06 4.71 6.35
C ILE A 42 -8.62 5.23 4.97
N THR A 43 -8.30 6.54 4.91
CA THR A 43 -8.02 7.24 3.64
C THR A 43 -6.91 8.27 3.77
N THR A 44 -6.31 8.60 2.63
CA THR A 44 -5.57 9.84 2.44
C THR A 44 -6.27 10.69 1.38
N THR A 45 -6.53 11.96 1.70
CA THR A 45 -7.08 12.96 0.80
C THR A 45 -5.97 13.89 0.36
N THR A 46 -5.85 14.15 -0.95
CA THR A 46 -4.85 15.06 -1.51
C THR A 46 -5.49 16.03 -2.48
N THR A 47 -5.25 17.32 -2.25
CA THR A 47 -5.58 18.41 -3.19
C THR A 47 -4.30 18.91 -3.83
N ILE A 48 -4.31 19.08 -5.15
CA ILE A 48 -3.28 19.79 -5.91
C ILE A 48 -3.90 20.91 -6.74
N GLU A 49 -3.18 22.00 -6.87
CA GLU A 49 -3.50 23.15 -7.72
C GLU A 49 -2.26 23.61 -8.45
N PHE A 50 -2.37 23.82 -9.77
CA PHE A 50 -1.31 24.36 -10.61
C PHE A 50 -1.60 25.84 -10.97
N GLY A 51 -0.54 26.66 -11.05
CA GLY A 51 -0.60 28.02 -11.59
C GLY A 51 -0.89 29.13 -10.56
N GLU A 52 -1.28 28.81 -9.35
CA GLU A 52 -1.63 29.79 -8.30
C GLU A 52 -0.49 30.00 -7.26
N SER A 53 0.72 29.54 -7.56
CA SER A 53 1.85 29.57 -6.63
C SER A 53 3.12 30.05 -7.33
N ASP A 54 3.97 30.82 -6.64
CA ASP A 54 5.26 31.28 -7.16
C ASP A 54 6.37 30.21 -7.03
N GLN A 55 6.11 29.13 -6.33
CA GLN A 55 7.03 28.01 -6.15
C GLN A 55 6.30 26.71 -5.85
N ASP A 56 6.94 25.59 -6.15
CA ASP A 56 6.43 24.27 -5.82
C ASP A 56 6.39 24.05 -4.31
N SER A 57 5.26 23.59 -3.80
CA SER A 57 5.09 23.33 -2.37
C SER A 57 4.15 22.17 -2.08
N ALA A 58 4.47 21.43 -1.01
CA ALA A 58 3.63 20.36 -0.50
C ALA A 58 3.60 20.36 1.03
N VAL A 59 2.40 20.22 1.59
CA VAL A 59 2.16 20.04 3.03
C VAL A 59 1.50 18.68 3.22
N ILE A 60 2.10 17.81 4.03
CA ILE A 60 1.62 16.45 4.29
C ILE A 60 1.39 16.32 5.80
N ASP A 61 0.17 15.99 6.20
CA ASP A 61 -0.26 15.88 7.60
C ASP A 61 0.17 17.09 8.44
N GLY A 62 -0.03 18.30 7.89
CA GLY A 62 0.29 19.59 8.51
C GLY A 62 1.78 19.97 8.52
N LYS A 63 2.67 19.17 7.93
CA LYS A 63 4.12 19.44 7.87
C LYS A 63 4.57 19.72 6.43
N LYS A 64 5.41 20.76 6.25
CA LYS A 64 6.01 21.04 4.94
C LYS A 64 6.90 19.88 4.52
N ALA A 65 6.65 19.32 3.35
CA ALA A 65 7.49 18.27 2.77
C ALA A 65 8.86 18.84 2.37
N GLY A 66 9.92 18.08 2.61
CA GLY A 66 11.29 18.44 2.25
C GLY A 66 12.15 17.19 2.00
N GLY A 67 13.35 17.40 1.45
CA GLY A 67 14.29 16.31 1.14
C GLY A 67 13.63 15.20 0.32
N ARG A 68 13.92 13.96 0.65
CA ARG A 68 13.43 12.76 -0.06
C ARG A 68 11.89 12.70 -0.18
N SER A 69 11.15 13.20 0.81
CA SER A 69 9.68 13.23 0.73
C SER A 69 9.21 14.14 -0.40
N PHE A 70 9.81 15.31 -0.55
CA PHE A 70 9.50 16.25 -1.61
C PHE A 70 9.98 15.79 -2.98
N GLU A 71 11.16 15.18 -3.06
CA GLU A 71 11.70 14.57 -4.30
C GLU A 71 10.75 13.51 -4.87
N ARG A 72 10.13 12.70 -4.01
CA ARG A 72 9.12 11.71 -4.42
C ARG A 72 7.83 12.36 -4.92
N VAL A 73 7.43 13.50 -4.34
CA VAL A 73 6.29 14.30 -4.85
C VAL A 73 6.63 14.83 -6.24
N LEU A 74 7.83 15.39 -6.43
CA LEU A 74 8.31 15.87 -7.73
C LEU A 74 8.31 14.75 -8.77
N SER A 75 8.78 13.55 -8.43
CA SER A 75 8.79 12.42 -9.38
C SER A 75 7.41 12.10 -9.97
N VAL A 76 6.34 12.31 -9.21
CA VAL A 76 4.95 12.13 -9.68
C VAL A 76 4.48 13.35 -10.47
N VAL A 77 4.67 14.55 -9.92
CA VAL A 77 4.12 15.79 -10.51
C VAL A 77 4.85 16.16 -11.79
N ASP A 78 6.17 16.00 -11.86
CA ASP A 78 6.94 16.31 -13.07
C ASP A 78 6.59 15.37 -14.22
N ARG A 79 6.28 14.09 -13.94
CA ARG A 79 5.73 13.18 -14.95
C ARG A 79 4.38 13.69 -15.49
N VAL A 80 3.50 14.19 -14.63
CA VAL A 80 2.22 14.77 -15.04
C VAL A 80 2.43 16.05 -15.85
N ARG A 81 3.36 16.93 -15.42
CA ARG A 81 3.73 18.15 -16.15
C ARG A 81 4.24 17.82 -17.56
N GLU A 82 5.15 16.85 -17.66
CA GLU A 82 5.68 16.38 -18.94
C GLU A 82 4.56 15.91 -19.90
N MET A 83 3.66 15.07 -19.39
CA MET A 83 2.55 14.52 -20.19
C MET A 83 1.52 15.58 -20.59
N ALA A 84 1.28 16.57 -19.74
CA ALA A 84 0.32 17.64 -19.99
C ALA A 84 0.94 18.86 -20.70
N SER A 85 2.27 18.89 -20.86
CA SER A 85 3.02 20.03 -21.40
C SER A 85 2.74 21.33 -20.65
N ILE A 86 2.80 21.28 -19.30
CA ILE A 86 2.61 22.41 -18.38
C ILE A 86 3.88 22.64 -17.56
N GLU A 87 4.19 23.89 -17.25
CA GLU A 87 5.37 24.31 -16.47
C GLU A 87 5.00 25.01 -15.17
N GLU A 88 3.71 25.18 -14.90
CA GLU A 88 3.16 25.87 -13.76
C GLU A 88 3.63 25.27 -12.44
N HIS A 89 3.92 26.14 -11.48
CA HIS A 89 4.16 25.73 -10.10
C HIS A 89 2.91 25.13 -9.46
N PHE A 90 3.12 24.25 -8.48
CA PHE A 90 2.02 23.61 -7.78
C PHE A 90 2.00 23.89 -6.28
N ARG A 91 0.81 23.83 -5.73
CA ARG A 91 0.55 23.73 -4.30
C ARG A 91 -0.17 22.42 -4.00
N ILE A 92 0.35 21.67 -3.03
CA ILE A 92 -0.24 20.39 -2.57
C ILE A 92 -0.53 20.47 -1.08
N VAL A 93 -1.72 19.99 -0.70
CA VAL A 93 -2.05 19.61 0.68
C VAL A 93 -2.56 18.17 0.68
N SER A 94 -1.99 17.35 1.55
CA SER A 94 -2.36 15.93 1.74
C SER A 94 -2.60 15.66 3.23
N VAL A 95 -3.72 14.99 3.53
CA VAL A 95 -4.13 14.69 4.91
C VAL A 95 -4.60 13.24 5.00
N SER A 96 -4.04 12.50 5.94
CA SER A 96 -4.49 11.14 6.29
C SER A 96 -5.42 11.19 7.51
N ASP A 97 -6.46 10.36 7.52
CA ASP A 97 -7.37 10.20 8.67
C ASP A 97 -6.86 9.15 9.69
N PHE A 98 -5.62 8.71 9.53
CA PHE A 98 -4.91 7.77 10.38
C PHE A 98 -3.46 8.19 10.63
N GLU A 99 -2.84 7.66 11.67
CA GLU A 99 -1.45 8.00 12.05
C GLU A 99 -0.46 7.50 10.99
N SER A 100 0.34 8.42 10.44
CA SER A 100 1.39 8.13 9.47
C SER A 100 2.62 7.52 10.16
N GLY A 101 3.35 6.65 9.44
CA GLY A 101 4.64 6.10 9.93
C GLY A 101 4.55 4.82 10.76
N ILE A 102 3.36 4.33 11.10
CA ILE A 102 3.15 3.11 11.90
C ILE A 102 2.86 1.84 11.06
N GLY A 103 3.17 1.86 9.78
CA GLY A 103 3.01 0.67 8.92
C GLY A 103 1.65 0.55 8.21
N LEU A 104 0.79 1.57 8.26
CA LEU A 104 -0.55 1.55 7.66
C LEU A 104 -0.58 1.89 6.16
N GLY A 105 0.55 2.03 5.48
CA GLY A 105 0.56 2.28 4.04
C GLY A 105 0.26 3.73 3.63
N ALA A 106 0.52 4.74 4.48
CA ALA A 106 0.29 6.15 4.16
C ALA A 106 0.94 6.62 2.85
N SER A 107 2.15 6.11 2.52
CA SER A 107 2.76 6.41 1.22
C SER A 107 1.98 5.81 0.04
N ALA A 108 1.32 4.67 0.22
CA ALA A 108 0.53 4.04 -0.83
C ALA A 108 -0.70 4.90 -1.17
N SER A 109 -1.53 5.23 -0.17
CA SER A 109 -2.71 6.08 -0.35
C SER A 109 -2.35 7.51 -0.75
N GLY A 110 -1.29 8.10 -0.15
CA GLY A 110 -0.87 9.47 -0.44
C GLY A 110 -0.46 9.67 -1.90
N PHE A 111 0.40 8.79 -2.45
CA PHE A 111 0.82 8.91 -3.84
C PHE A 111 -0.24 8.43 -4.84
N ALA A 112 -1.15 7.54 -4.45
CA ALA A 112 -2.31 7.20 -5.27
C ALA A 112 -3.27 8.39 -5.39
N ALA A 113 -3.60 9.05 -4.28
CA ALA A 113 -4.43 10.25 -4.29
C ALA A 113 -3.75 11.40 -5.04
N LEU A 114 -2.43 11.59 -4.85
CA LEU A 114 -1.66 12.61 -5.56
C LEU A 114 -1.69 12.40 -7.08
N ALA A 115 -1.37 11.20 -7.56
CA ALA A 115 -1.35 10.93 -9.00
C ALA A 115 -2.74 11.12 -9.62
N THR A 116 -3.80 10.62 -8.96
CA THR A 116 -5.18 10.76 -9.42
C THR A 116 -5.60 12.24 -9.48
N ALA A 117 -5.29 13.02 -8.43
CA ALA A 117 -5.61 14.44 -8.40
C ALA A 117 -4.78 15.23 -9.42
N ALA A 118 -3.47 14.96 -9.53
CA ALA A 118 -2.57 15.69 -10.43
C ALA A 118 -2.95 15.49 -11.91
N CYS A 119 -3.20 14.24 -12.32
CA CYS A 119 -3.66 13.96 -13.69
C CYS A 119 -4.96 14.70 -14.01
N THR A 120 -5.91 14.72 -13.08
CA THR A 120 -7.19 15.42 -13.27
C THR A 120 -7.02 16.94 -13.32
N ALA A 121 -6.22 17.53 -12.40
CA ALA A 121 -5.95 18.95 -12.38
C ALA A 121 -5.25 19.45 -13.65
N ALA A 122 -4.34 18.63 -14.18
CA ALA A 122 -3.65 18.89 -15.45
C ALA A 122 -4.52 18.59 -16.71
N GLY A 123 -5.78 18.19 -16.55
CA GLY A 123 -6.69 17.89 -17.66
C GLY A 123 -6.41 16.60 -18.42
N LEU A 124 -5.55 15.73 -17.90
CA LEU A 124 -5.24 14.44 -18.50
C LEU A 124 -6.40 13.45 -18.28
N LYS A 125 -6.84 12.82 -19.36
CA LYS A 125 -7.86 11.74 -19.34
C LYS A 125 -7.16 10.38 -19.47
N LEU A 126 -6.65 9.87 -18.37
CA LEU A 126 -5.91 8.61 -18.31
C LEU A 126 -6.78 7.51 -17.70
N ASP A 127 -6.56 6.29 -18.16
CA ASP A 127 -7.11 5.10 -17.51
C ASP A 127 -6.36 4.76 -16.21
N THR A 128 -6.91 3.80 -15.47
CA THR A 128 -6.35 3.35 -14.18
C THR A 128 -4.93 2.80 -14.34
N ASP A 129 -4.62 2.11 -15.43
CA ASP A 129 -3.30 1.55 -15.70
C ASP A 129 -2.23 2.65 -15.76
N ARG A 130 -2.50 3.72 -16.51
CA ARG A 130 -1.57 4.87 -16.67
C ARG A 130 -1.43 5.64 -15.35
N VAL A 131 -2.52 5.89 -14.63
CA VAL A 131 -2.46 6.56 -13.32
C VAL A 131 -1.69 5.70 -12.31
N SER A 132 -1.83 4.37 -12.34
CA SER A 132 -1.08 3.47 -11.45
C SER A 132 0.43 3.49 -11.74
N ALA A 133 0.83 3.58 -13.02
CA ALA A 133 2.23 3.75 -13.40
C ALA A 133 2.83 5.06 -12.88
N ILE A 134 2.07 6.18 -12.98
CA ILE A 134 2.49 7.48 -12.45
C ILE A 134 2.60 7.44 -10.91
N ALA A 135 1.61 6.90 -10.21
CA ALA A 135 1.62 6.77 -8.76
C ALA A 135 2.80 5.94 -8.23
N ARG A 136 3.22 4.92 -8.97
CA ARG A 136 4.39 4.08 -8.68
C ARG A 136 5.66 4.89 -8.49
N LEU A 137 5.88 5.95 -9.25
CA LEU A 137 7.06 6.82 -9.16
C LEU A 137 7.22 7.44 -7.77
N GLY A 138 6.12 7.74 -7.12
CA GLY A 138 6.11 8.20 -5.72
C GLY A 138 6.32 7.06 -4.73
N ALA A 139 5.63 5.94 -4.90
CA ALA A 139 5.78 4.73 -4.08
C ALA A 139 5.28 3.52 -4.87
N GLY A 140 6.07 2.45 -4.96
CA GLY A 140 5.67 1.23 -5.67
C GLY A 140 4.33 0.67 -5.21
N SER A 141 4.03 0.74 -3.90
CA SER A 141 2.74 0.33 -3.34
C SER A 141 1.55 1.18 -3.81
N ALA A 142 1.78 2.44 -4.21
CA ALA A 142 0.71 3.35 -4.64
C ALA A 142 0.03 2.90 -5.92
N SER A 143 0.73 2.17 -6.80
CA SER A 143 0.13 1.57 -7.99
C SER A 143 -1.13 0.76 -7.66
N ARG A 144 -1.08 -0.06 -6.59
CA ARG A 144 -2.19 -0.90 -6.16
C ARG A 144 -3.29 -0.13 -5.44
N SER A 145 -2.94 0.92 -4.68
CA SER A 145 -3.94 1.82 -4.09
C SER A 145 -4.72 2.62 -5.15
N VAL A 146 -4.15 2.87 -6.33
CA VAL A 146 -4.88 3.42 -7.48
C VAL A 146 -5.92 2.42 -7.96
N ALA A 147 -5.53 1.16 -8.16
CA ALA A 147 -6.43 0.09 -8.66
C ALA A 147 -7.52 -0.29 -7.65
N GLY A 148 -7.23 -0.24 -6.34
CA GLY A 148 -8.17 -0.60 -5.26
C GLY A 148 -8.55 -2.09 -5.26
N GLY A 149 -9.43 -2.48 -4.34
CA GLY A 149 -9.83 -3.87 -4.18
C GLY A 149 -8.65 -4.79 -3.88
N PHE A 150 -8.76 -6.02 -4.34
CA PHE A 150 -7.63 -6.95 -4.47
C PHE A 150 -6.92 -6.64 -5.78
N ALA A 151 -5.70 -6.12 -5.71
CA ALA A 151 -4.98 -5.63 -6.89
C ALA A 151 -3.64 -6.35 -7.09
N ARG A 152 -3.36 -6.76 -8.33
CA ARG A 152 -2.06 -7.27 -8.76
C ARG A 152 -1.26 -6.16 -9.42
N TRP A 153 -0.05 -5.92 -8.94
CA TRP A 153 0.94 -5.08 -9.60
C TRP A 153 1.87 -5.99 -10.41
N TYR A 154 1.84 -5.80 -11.71
CA TYR A 154 2.71 -6.48 -12.66
C TYR A 154 4.06 -5.77 -12.70
N LYS A 155 5.15 -6.53 -12.55
CA LYS A 155 6.51 -6.00 -12.58
C LYS A 155 6.82 -5.27 -13.88
N GLY A 156 6.23 -5.73 -14.98
CA GLY A 156 6.51 -5.21 -16.31
C GLY A 156 7.96 -5.39 -16.75
N SER A 157 8.28 -4.78 -17.89
CA SER A 157 9.63 -4.68 -18.44
C SER A 157 10.19 -3.25 -18.35
N GLY A 158 9.32 -2.25 -18.24
CA GLY A 158 9.63 -0.83 -18.19
C GLY A 158 8.56 0.01 -17.50
N ASP A 159 8.58 1.31 -17.81
CA ASP A 159 7.70 2.30 -17.18
C ASP A 159 6.22 2.13 -17.57
N ASP A 160 5.97 1.76 -18.83
CA ASP A 160 4.64 1.73 -19.41
C ASP A 160 3.82 0.49 -19.04
N ASP A 161 4.46 -0.63 -18.73
CA ASP A 161 3.83 -1.93 -18.49
C ASP A 161 3.95 -2.42 -17.03
N SER A 162 4.68 -1.68 -16.18
CA SER A 162 4.70 -1.91 -14.74
C SER A 162 3.52 -1.18 -14.07
N ILE A 163 2.35 -1.81 -14.13
CA ILE A 163 1.04 -1.27 -13.77
C ILE A 163 0.31 -2.18 -12.77
N ALA A 164 -0.72 -1.65 -12.10
CA ALA A 164 -1.56 -2.44 -11.23
C ALA A 164 -3.00 -2.52 -11.74
N ARG A 165 -3.60 -3.71 -11.64
CA ARG A 165 -4.99 -3.97 -12.02
C ARG A 165 -5.76 -4.63 -10.88
N CYS A 166 -7.01 -4.24 -10.73
CA CYS A 166 -7.94 -4.88 -9.80
C CYS A 166 -8.27 -6.31 -10.27
N ILE A 167 -8.24 -7.27 -9.35
CA ILE A 167 -8.65 -8.66 -9.55
C ILE A 167 -10.10 -8.84 -9.13
N ALA A 168 -10.47 -8.25 -7.97
CA ALA A 168 -11.81 -8.27 -7.39
C ALA A 168 -12.03 -6.99 -6.57
N GLY A 169 -13.17 -6.34 -6.76
CA GLY A 169 -13.59 -5.15 -6.00
C GLY A 169 -14.24 -5.48 -4.66
N PRO A 170 -14.56 -4.45 -3.86
CA PRO A 170 -15.26 -4.65 -2.59
C PRO A 170 -16.67 -5.24 -2.76
N GLU A 171 -17.28 -5.10 -3.94
CA GLU A 171 -18.57 -5.69 -4.30
C GLU A 171 -18.47 -7.17 -4.68
N ASP A 172 -17.28 -7.61 -5.15
CA ASP A 172 -17.05 -8.98 -5.61
C ASP A 172 -16.63 -9.90 -4.46
N LEU A 173 -15.82 -9.39 -3.52
CA LEU A 173 -15.28 -10.17 -2.41
C LEU A 173 -15.19 -9.33 -1.13
N GLN A 174 -15.91 -9.75 -0.09
CA GLN A 174 -15.86 -9.18 1.24
C GLN A 174 -14.86 -9.93 2.12
N MET A 175 -14.01 -9.18 2.83
CA MET A 175 -13.04 -9.71 3.78
C MET A 175 -12.89 -8.73 4.94
N GLY A 176 -13.00 -9.22 6.17
CA GLY A 176 -12.68 -8.45 7.36
C GLY A 176 -11.18 -8.31 7.55
N ILE A 177 -10.74 -7.11 7.88
CA ILE A 177 -9.32 -6.78 8.11
C ILE A 177 -9.23 -6.04 9.45
N VAL A 178 -8.58 -6.64 10.44
CA VAL A 178 -8.28 -5.97 11.70
C VAL A 178 -6.82 -5.57 11.70
N VAL A 179 -6.54 -4.28 11.86
CA VAL A 179 -5.18 -3.77 11.98
C VAL A 179 -4.82 -3.68 13.46
N ALA A 180 -3.90 -4.50 13.92
CA ALA A 180 -3.32 -4.45 15.26
C ALA A 180 -2.10 -3.52 15.24
N ILE A 181 -2.22 -2.36 15.87
CA ILE A 181 -1.23 -1.29 15.82
C ILE A 181 -0.08 -1.60 16.77
N VAL A 182 1.11 -1.81 16.20
CA VAL A 182 2.36 -1.93 16.96
C VAL A 182 3.27 -0.78 16.59
N LYS A 183 3.42 0.18 17.51
CA LYS A 183 4.17 1.42 17.26
C LYS A 183 5.66 1.14 17.10
N THR A 184 6.22 1.59 15.98
CA THR A 184 7.65 1.53 15.66
C THR A 184 8.00 2.55 14.59
N VAL A 185 9.27 2.90 14.47
CA VAL A 185 9.75 3.72 13.35
C VAL A 185 9.85 2.84 12.11
N LYS A 186 9.19 3.25 11.03
CA LYS A 186 9.17 2.51 9.77
C LYS A 186 10.52 2.60 9.04
N GLN A 187 11.05 1.47 8.60
CA GLN A 187 12.34 1.34 7.90
C GLN A 187 12.17 0.66 6.52
N THR A 188 11.15 1.06 5.75
CA THR A 188 10.77 0.35 4.50
C THR A 188 11.86 0.39 3.44
N GLU A 189 12.52 1.51 3.28
CA GLU A 189 13.55 1.68 2.22
C GLU A 189 14.78 0.85 2.55
N ASP A 190 15.20 0.84 3.81
CA ASP A 190 16.32 0.02 4.28
C ASP A 190 15.99 -1.47 4.13
N ALA A 191 14.75 -1.85 4.43
CA ALA A 191 14.29 -3.23 4.24
C ALA A 191 14.32 -3.65 2.75
N HIS A 192 14.01 -2.75 1.80
CA HIS A 192 14.12 -3.06 0.37
C HIS A 192 15.56 -3.25 -0.11
N ALA A 193 16.51 -2.50 0.44
CA ALA A 193 17.94 -2.67 0.12
C ALA A 193 18.50 -3.96 0.74
N GLU A 194 18.10 -4.27 1.97
CA GLU A 194 18.57 -5.41 2.75
C GLU A 194 18.35 -6.76 2.06
N VAL A 195 17.18 -6.94 1.44
CA VAL A 195 16.79 -8.25 0.87
C VAL A 195 17.63 -8.68 -0.33
N LEU A 196 18.20 -7.75 -1.09
CA LEU A 196 18.98 -8.06 -2.29
C LEU A 196 20.25 -8.85 -1.97
N HIS A 197 20.75 -8.73 -0.76
CA HIS A 197 21.95 -9.37 -0.26
C HIS A 197 21.68 -10.59 0.65
N SER A 198 20.40 -10.94 0.85
CA SER A 198 20.01 -12.14 1.60
C SER A 198 20.32 -13.42 0.83
N PRO A 199 20.91 -14.45 1.45
CA PRO A 199 21.10 -15.75 0.83
C PRO A 199 19.78 -16.45 0.46
N LEU A 200 18.65 -16.02 1.03
CA LEU A 200 17.32 -16.57 0.77
C LEU A 200 16.59 -15.86 -0.38
N PHE A 201 17.14 -14.76 -0.94
CA PHE A 201 16.42 -13.94 -1.92
C PHE A 201 16.03 -14.73 -3.18
N GLN A 202 16.93 -15.55 -3.73
CA GLN A 202 16.63 -16.38 -4.90
C GLN A 202 15.55 -17.43 -4.60
N GLY A 203 15.58 -18.03 -3.41
CA GLY A 203 14.54 -18.96 -2.96
C GLY A 203 13.16 -18.27 -2.86
N ARG A 204 13.13 -16.99 -2.41
CA ARG A 204 11.92 -16.19 -2.42
C ARG A 204 11.40 -15.97 -3.85
N LEU A 205 12.26 -15.59 -4.79
CA LEU A 205 11.83 -15.38 -6.19
C LEU A 205 11.22 -16.64 -6.78
N ALA A 206 11.81 -17.82 -6.54
CA ALA A 206 11.28 -19.10 -7.00
C ALA A 206 9.93 -19.46 -6.34
N TYR A 207 9.72 -19.07 -5.08
CA TYR A 207 8.46 -19.28 -4.36
C TYR A 207 7.32 -18.42 -4.91
N LEU A 208 7.62 -17.20 -5.37
CA LEU A 208 6.60 -16.17 -5.66
C LEU A 208 5.70 -16.51 -6.84
N ASP A 209 6.22 -17.17 -7.88
CA ASP A 209 5.41 -17.51 -9.07
C ASP A 209 4.21 -18.37 -8.67
N GLY A 210 4.46 -19.44 -7.89
CA GLY A 210 3.39 -20.30 -7.36
C GLY A 210 2.45 -19.56 -6.39
N ALA A 211 3.00 -18.73 -5.49
CA ALA A 211 2.23 -18.00 -4.50
C ALA A 211 1.30 -16.93 -5.13
N LEU A 212 1.74 -16.27 -6.21
CA LEU A 212 0.93 -15.30 -6.95
C LEU A 212 -0.26 -15.98 -7.62
N ASP A 213 -0.04 -17.12 -8.27
CA ASP A 213 -1.10 -17.87 -8.93
C ASP A 213 -2.10 -18.48 -7.93
N GLU A 214 -1.62 -19.03 -6.82
CA GLU A 214 -2.47 -19.53 -5.73
C GLU A 214 -3.33 -18.38 -5.14
N MET A 215 -2.73 -17.22 -4.89
CA MET A 215 -3.42 -16.05 -4.34
C MET A 215 -4.50 -15.54 -5.30
N GLU A 216 -4.18 -15.39 -6.59
CA GLU A 216 -5.16 -14.91 -7.57
C GLU A 216 -6.33 -15.90 -7.74
N LYS A 217 -6.06 -17.21 -7.71
CA LYS A 217 -7.11 -18.25 -7.71
C LYS A 217 -8.00 -18.16 -6.48
N ALA A 218 -7.41 -17.99 -5.28
CA ALA A 218 -8.15 -17.87 -4.03
C ALA A 218 -9.06 -16.61 -4.04
N ILE A 219 -8.54 -15.47 -4.54
CA ILE A 219 -9.33 -14.24 -4.66
C ILE A 219 -10.51 -14.44 -5.61
N ARG A 220 -10.29 -15.01 -6.81
CA ARG A 220 -11.35 -15.25 -7.79
C ARG A 220 -12.40 -16.26 -7.33
N ALA A 221 -12.00 -17.18 -6.44
CA ALA A 221 -12.90 -18.17 -5.83
C ALA A 221 -13.64 -17.65 -4.59
N GLY A 222 -13.31 -16.46 -4.07
CA GLY A 222 -13.84 -15.95 -2.80
C GLY A 222 -13.36 -16.75 -1.58
N ASP A 223 -12.23 -17.47 -1.69
CA ASP A 223 -11.66 -18.28 -0.61
C ASP A 223 -10.84 -17.42 0.36
N VAL A 224 -11.51 -16.76 1.31
CA VAL A 224 -10.89 -15.92 2.34
C VAL A 224 -9.88 -16.69 3.17
N ASP A 225 -10.14 -17.96 3.47
CA ASP A 225 -9.22 -18.82 4.21
C ASP A 225 -7.94 -19.12 3.42
N GLY A 226 -8.09 -19.39 2.12
CA GLY A 226 -6.96 -19.53 1.19
C GLY A 226 -6.11 -18.28 1.10
N ILE A 227 -6.75 -17.12 0.92
CA ILE A 227 -6.09 -15.81 0.91
C ILE A 227 -5.29 -15.61 2.20
N GLY A 228 -5.92 -15.85 3.35
CA GLY A 228 -5.29 -15.69 4.66
C GLY A 228 -4.07 -16.58 4.85
N ARG A 229 -4.17 -17.89 4.54
CA ARG A 229 -3.06 -18.85 4.63
C ARG A 229 -1.88 -18.48 3.74
N ILE A 230 -2.14 -18.03 2.51
CA ILE A 230 -1.08 -17.62 1.57
C ILE A 230 -0.41 -16.34 2.07
N ALA A 231 -1.17 -15.33 2.51
CA ALA A 231 -0.64 -14.07 3.03
C ALA A 231 0.21 -14.27 4.30
N GLU A 232 -0.20 -15.19 5.19
CA GLU A 232 0.57 -15.57 6.38
C GLU A 232 1.89 -16.24 6.00
N ARG A 233 1.87 -17.20 5.07
CA ARG A 233 3.07 -17.87 4.57
C ARG A 233 4.01 -16.87 3.90
N ASP A 234 3.50 -15.98 3.04
CA ASP A 234 4.31 -14.96 2.36
C ASP A 234 4.94 -13.99 3.36
N THR A 235 4.22 -13.64 4.43
CA THR A 235 4.77 -12.84 5.54
C THR A 235 6.02 -13.49 6.14
N LEU A 236 5.94 -14.79 6.48
CA LEU A 236 7.07 -15.53 7.06
C LEU A 236 8.26 -15.59 6.10
N VAL A 237 8.01 -15.86 4.81
CA VAL A 237 9.05 -15.91 3.78
C VAL A 237 9.70 -14.55 3.60
N LEU A 238 8.92 -13.45 3.54
CA LEU A 238 9.45 -12.09 3.40
C LEU A 238 10.35 -11.72 4.57
N HIS A 239 9.88 -11.95 5.81
CA HIS A 239 10.65 -11.60 6.99
C HIS A 239 11.89 -12.47 7.17
N ALA A 240 11.86 -13.75 6.76
CA ALA A 240 13.05 -14.59 6.74
C ALA A 240 14.14 -14.01 5.82
N VAL A 241 13.77 -13.51 4.63
CA VAL A 241 14.70 -12.84 3.71
C VAL A 241 15.26 -11.54 4.32
N THR A 242 14.40 -10.73 4.96
CA THR A 242 14.84 -9.48 5.61
C THR A 242 15.76 -9.74 6.80
N MET A 243 15.46 -10.73 7.62
CA MET A 243 16.28 -11.11 8.78
C MET A 243 17.64 -11.72 8.41
N THR A 244 17.79 -12.25 7.20
CA THR A 244 19.01 -12.90 6.71
C THR A 244 19.84 -12.03 5.77
N GLY A 245 19.45 -10.78 5.56
CA GLY A 245 20.28 -9.78 4.90
C GLY A 245 21.47 -9.35 5.79
N PRO A 246 22.44 -8.58 5.26
CA PRO A 246 23.66 -8.22 5.96
C PRO A 246 23.48 -7.50 7.30
N GLY A 247 22.45 -6.67 7.42
CA GLY A 247 22.12 -5.94 8.65
C GLY A 247 21.31 -6.75 9.67
N GLY A 248 20.82 -7.95 9.30
CA GLY A 248 20.03 -8.80 10.19
C GLY A 248 18.75 -8.13 10.69
N MET A 249 18.06 -7.40 9.82
CA MET A 249 16.98 -6.49 10.19
C MET A 249 15.76 -7.23 10.78
N LEU A 250 15.49 -7.01 12.06
CA LEU A 250 14.35 -7.55 12.79
C LEU A 250 13.24 -6.50 12.90
N LEU A 251 12.23 -6.60 12.05
CA LEU A 251 11.11 -5.65 11.99
C LEU A 251 10.03 -5.93 13.06
N TRP A 252 9.96 -7.15 13.58
CA TRP A 252 8.98 -7.55 14.57
C TRP A 252 9.36 -7.05 15.97
N LYS A 253 8.36 -6.75 16.78
CA LYS A 253 8.47 -6.34 18.18
C LYS A 253 7.80 -7.40 19.08
N PRO A 254 7.99 -7.35 20.41
CA PRO A 254 7.30 -8.28 21.32
C PRO A 254 5.78 -8.31 21.10
N ASP A 255 5.14 -7.15 20.91
CA ASP A 255 3.71 -7.07 20.64
C ASP A 255 3.32 -7.69 19.29
N THR A 256 4.19 -7.63 18.27
CA THR A 256 3.98 -8.35 17.00
C THR A 256 3.86 -9.86 17.24
N LEU A 257 4.77 -10.43 18.02
CA LEU A 257 4.76 -11.85 18.38
C LEU A 257 3.52 -12.21 19.21
N LYS A 258 3.14 -11.36 20.16
CA LYS A 258 1.94 -11.52 20.97
C LYS A 258 0.66 -11.60 20.10
N VAL A 259 0.56 -10.74 19.09
CA VAL A 259 -0.57 -10.78 18.12
C VAL A 259 -0.52 -12.07 17.30
N ILE A 260 0.65 -12.50 16.80
CA ILE A 260 0.79 -13.75 16.04
C ILE A 260 0.32 -14.96 16.86
N GLU A 261 0.72 -15.03 18.14
CA GLU A 261 0.32 -16.12 19.04
C GLU A 261 -1.20 -16.11 19.28
N GLU A 262 -1.80 -14.94 19.49
CA GLU A 262 -3.24 -14.81 19.67
C GLU A 262 -4.02 -15.22 18.39
N VAL A 263 -3.55 -14.81 17.20
CA VAL A 263 -4.15 -15.24 15.92
C VAL A 263 -4.13 -16.76 15.78
N ARG A 264 -3.02 -17.41 16.17
CA ARG A 264 -2.91 -18.87 16.17
C ARG A 264 -3.85 -19.53 17.20
N ALA A 265 -4.01 -18.91 18.38
CA ALA A 265 -4.95 -19.36 19.40
C ALA A 265 -6.41 -19.24 18.91
N MET A 266 -6.77 -18.15 18.26
CA MET A 266 -8.09 -17.98 17.63
C MET A 266 -8.41 -19.13 16.67
N ARG A 267 -7.48 -19.49 15.75
CA ARG A 267 -7.68 -20.61 14.83
C ARG A 267 -7.87 -21.96 15.53
N LYS A 268 -7.12 -22.25 16.59
CA LYS A 268 -7.29 -23.46 17.40
C LYS A 268 -8.67 -23.54 18.04
N ASN A 269 -9.30 -22.39 18.29
CA ASN A 269 -10.63 -22.25 18.87
C ASN A 269 -11.75 -22.10 17.82
N GLY A 270 -11.45 -22.34 16.53
CA GLY A 270 -12.42 -22.35 15.44
C GLY A 270 -12.76 -20.99 14.81
N LEU A 271 -12.02 -19.92 15.16
CA LEU A 271 -12.18 -18.60 14.55
C LEU A 271 -11.17 -18.44 13.39
N ASN A 272 -11.66 -18.19 12.17
CA ASN A 272 -10.80 -18.05 11.00
C ASN A 272 -10.10 -16.69 11.01
N ALA A 273 -8.84 -16.68 11.42
CA ALA A 273 -8.01 -15.49 11.49
C ALA A 273 -6.58 -15.79 11.01
N TYR A 274 -6.02 -14.89 10.18
CA TYR A 274 -4.73 -15.06 9.52
C TYR A 274 -3.93 -13.76 9.57
N PHE A 275 -2.69 -13.80 10.07
CA PHE A 275 -1.88 -12.60 10.13
C PHE A 275 -1.17 -12.29 8.81
N SER A 276 -0.94 -11.00 8.57
CA SER A 276 -0.10 -10.49 7.50
C SER A 276 0.66 -9.26 8.01
N ILE A 277 1.95 -9.18 7.72
CA ILE A 277 2.84 -8.11 8.20
C ILE A 277 3.64 -7.60 7.00
N ASP A 278 3.59 -6.30 6.75
CA ASP A 278 4.38 -5.65 5.70
C ASP A 278 5.80 -5.33 6.22
N THR A 279 6.37 -4.18 5.90
CA THR A 279 7.71 -3.76 6.34
C THR A 279 7.69 -2.98 7.66
N GLY A 280 6.86 -3.38 8.60
CA GLY A 280 6.72 -2.79 9.93
C GLY A 280 6.45 -3.83 10.99
N ALA A 281 6.09 -3.37 12.19
CA ALA A 281 5.70 -4.23 13.31
C ALA A 281 4.18 -4.42 13.41
N THR A 282 3.39 -3.51 12.82
CA THR A 282 1.92 -3.57 12.75
C THR A 282 1.45 -4.81 12.01
N VAL A 283 0.45 -5.48 12.57
CA VAL A 283 -0.09 -6.75 12.06
C VAL A 283 -1.49 -6.53 11.49
N TYR A 284 -1.71 -6.95 10.28
CA TYR A 284 -3.04 -7.10 9.70
C TYR A 284 -3.55 -8.50 9.99
N ILE A 285 -4.80 -8.62 10.42
CA ILE A 285 -5.47 -9.89 10.64
C ILE A 285 -6.64 -9.99 9.67
N ASN A 286 -6.56 -10.94 8.75
CA ASN A 286 -7.56 -11.22 7.74
C ASN A 286 -8.51 -12.31 8.23
N SER A 287 -9.80 -12.12 8.02
CA SER A 287 -10.85 -13.08 8.43
C SER A 287 -12.05 -12.98 7.49
N PRO A 288 -12.98 -13.94 7.49
CA PRO A 288 -14.32 -13.70 6.98
C PRO A 288 -14.90 -12.44 7.62
N GLU A 289 -15.62 -11.61 6.85
CA GLU A 289 -16.10 -10.30 7.35
C GLU A 289 -16.96 -10.44 8.61
N GLY A 290 -17.82 -11.45 8.66
CA GLY A 290 -18.68 -11.74 9.82
C GLY A 290 -17.92 -12.09 11.11
N GLU A 291 -16.66 -12.48 11.02
CA GLU A 291 -15.81 -12.84 12.18
C GLU A 291 -14.93 -11.66 12.65
N SER A 292 -14.82 -10.60 11.87
CA SER A 292 -13.89 -9.48 12.12
C SER A 292 -14.12 -8.76 13.46
N ALA A 293 -15.35 -8.68 13.92
CA ALA A 293 -15.69 -8.06 15.20
C ALA A 293 -15.15 -8.86 16.40
N GLU A 294 -15.25 -10.20 16.34
CA GLU A 294 -14.70 -11.07 17.40
C GLU A 294 -13.18 -11.10 17.35
N VAL A 295 -12.58 -11.10 16.14
CA VAL A 295 -11.11 -10.94 15.95
C VAL A 295 -10.64 -9.64 16.61
N GLU A 296 -11.30 -8.51 16.33
CA GLU A 296 -10.95 -7.22 16.92
C GLU A 296 -11.01 -7.26 18.44
N LYS A 297 -12.10 -7.78 18.99
CA LYS A 297 -12.29 -7.91 20.45
C LYS A 297 -11.15 -8.70 21.10
N ARG A 298 -10.79 -9.86 20.53
CA ARG A 298 -9.70 -10.72 21.03
C ARG A 298 -8.35 -10.00 21.02
N ILE A 299 -8.06 -9.22 19.97
CA ILE A 299 -6.81 -8.44 19.91
C ILE A 299 -6.80 -7.31 20.94
N ARG A 300 -7.94 -6.66 21.18
CA ARG A 300 -8.06 -5.63 22.24
C ARG A 300 -7.92 -6.22 23.64
N GLU A 301 -8.41 -7.41 23.89
CA GLU A 301 -8.28 -8.11 25.18
C GLU A 301 -6.81 -8.38 25.58
N ILE A 302 -5.92 -8.55 24.59
CA ILE A 302 -4.47 -8.62 24.86
C ILE A 302 -3.78 -7.25 24.94
N GLY A 303 -4.55 -6.14 24.97
CA GLY A 303 -4.04 -4.78 25.18
C GLY A 303 -3.46 -4.10 23.94
N ILE A 304 -3.80 -4.55 22.73
CA ILE A 304 -3.34 -3.96 21.47
C ILE A 304 -4.43 -3.08 20.87
N GLU A 305 -4.06 -1.85 20.48
CA GLU A 305 -4.94 -0.92 19.78
C GLU A 305 -5.26 -1.44 18.36
N THR A 306 -6.51 -1.26 17.92
CA THR A 306 -6.97 -1.80 16.64
C THR A 306 -7.73 -0.79 15.81
N ILE A 307 -7.66 -0.97 14.49
CA ILE A 307 -8.57 -0.36 13.52
C ILE A 307 -9.24 -1.50 12.75
N ARG A 308 -10.59 -1.52 12.74
CA ARG A 308 -11.32 -2.49 11.93
C ARG A 308 -11.55 -1.92 10.54
N CYS A 309 -11.13 -2.66 9.54
CA CYS A 309 -11.20 -2.33 8.13
C CYS A 309 -11.95 -3.42 7.35
N SER A 310 -12.30 -3.08 6.11
CA SER A 310 -12.82 -3.97 5.08
C SER A 310 -12.11 -3.69 3.76
N VAL A 311 -12.51 -4.36 2.69
CA VAL A 311 -11.96 -4.14 1.34
C VAL A 311 -12.34 -2.74 0.86
N GLY A 312 -11.34 -1.95 0.45
CA GLY A 312 -11.51 -0.59 -0.07
C GLY A 312 -11.55 -0.54 -1.59
N GLY A 313 -12.23 0.47 -2.16
CA GLY A 313 -12.29 0.70 -3.59
C GLY A 313 -11.05 1.41 -4.16
N PRO A 314 -11.06 1.76 -5.47
CA PRO A 314 -9.99 2.48 -6.15
C PRO A 314 -9.86 3.93 -5.68
N SER A 315 -8.74 4.57 -6.03
CA SER A 315 -8.61 6.01 -5.88
C SER A 315 -9.67 6.74 -6.72
N ARG A 316 -10.19 7.85 -6.20
CA ARG A 316 -11.26 8.57 -6.88
C ARG A 316 -11.20 10.07 -6.61
N ILE A 317 -11.70 10.85 -7.55
CA ILE A 317 -11.87 12.29 -7.42
C ILE A 317 -13.06 12.59 -6.49
N ILE A 318 -12.90 13.65 -5.70
CA ILE A 318 -13.96 14.19 -4.84
C ILE A 318 -14.10 15.71 -5.07
N GLY A 319 -15.31 16.24 -4.84
CA GLY A 319 -15.60 17.66 -5.09
C GLY A 319 -15.14 18.62 -3.99
N ARG A 320 -14.73 18.11 -2.80
CA ARG A 320 -14.29 18.96 -1.68
C ARG A 320 -12.77 19.11 -1.70
N HIS A 321 -12.29 20.37 -1.75
CA HIS A 321 -10.87 20.68 -1.67
C HIS A 321 -10.41 20.91 -0.22
N LEU A 322 -9.12 20.71 0.04
CA LEU A 322 -8.50 20.94 1.34
C LEU A 322 -8.08 22.42 1.55
N PHE A 323 -8.03 23.19 0.47
CA PHE A 323 -7.77 24.65 0.49
C PHE A 323 -8.39 25.34 -0.72
#